data_d767f42ae9d32c8975e454c205aeb304
#
_entry.id   d767f42ae9d32c8975e454c205aeb304
#
_cell.length_a   1.000
_cell.length_b   1.000
_cell.length_c   1.000
_cell.angle_alpha   90.00
_cell.angle_beta   90.00
_cell.angle_gamma   90.00
#
_symmetry.space_group_name_H-M   'P 1'
#
loop_
_entity.id
_entity.type
_entity.pdbx_description
1 polymer ?
#
loop_
_entity_poly.entity_id
_entity_poly.type
_entity_poly.pdbx_seq_one_letter_code
_entity_poly.pdbx_strand_id
1 'polypeptide(L)'
;MRILTGIQPSGKLHWGNYFGAMKSMFDLQEKGENFMFIANFHAMTTVRDGATLRAATRDVALDYLACGLDPEKTVMYRQSDVPEVQELAWYLSCLTPMGLLERCHSYKDKMAHGFDATHGLFAYPVLMAADILIMNADLVPVGKDQKQHLEVTRDLAQKFNNAYGEIFKLPDAYIPETVATIPGTDGQKMSKSYHNTIELFEDAKSIKKKVMGIVTDSTPMESPKEPEGNSIYELYKLFATKEEVEAMAAAYRAGGYGYGHAKKALLEAYHRLFDPFRAKREELAKDPASLEDILQAGAKKARASAAPVMEKVREAVGL
;
A
#
# COMPACT_ATOMS: atom_id res chain seq x y z
N MET A 1 18.88 10.29 1.24
CA MET A 1 17.77 9.94 0.32
C MET A 1 16.49 9.87 1.13
N ARG A 2 15.46 10.59 0.72
CA ARG A 2 14.17 10.61 1.39
C ARG A 2 13.16 9.77 0.62
N ILE A 3 12.52 8.83 1.31
CA ILE A 3 11.59 7.87 0.74
C ILE A 3 10.20 8.16 1.30
N LEU A 4 9.20 8.29 0.44
CA LEU A 4 7.83 8.52 0.84
C LEU A 4 6.91 7.41 0.34
N THR A 5 6.14 6.83 1.27
CA THR A 5 5.11 5.83 0.96
C THR A 5 3.77 6.27 1.52
N GLY A 6 2.71 6.13 0.74
CA GLY A 6 1.34 6.38 1.17
C GLY A 6 0.47 5.14 1.06
N ILE A 7 -0.41 4.93 2.03
CA ILE A 7 -1.40 3.87 2.01
C ILE A 7 -2.80 4.42 2.29
N GLN A 8 -3.73 4.13 1.38
CA GLN A 8 -5.12 4.56 1.54
C GLN A 8 -5.86 3.60 2.49
N PRO A 9 -6.50 4.11 3.57
CA PRO A 9 -7.29 3.30 4.49
C PRO A 9 -8.67 2.98 3.90
N SER A 10 -8.70 2.12 2.88
CA SER A 10 -9.90 1.71 2.12
C SER A 10 -10.39 0.31 2.51
N GLY A 11 -10.33 -0.03 3.78
CA GLY A 11 -10.74 -1.33 4.34
C GLY A 11 -9.55 -2.19 4.74
N LYS A 12 -9.82 -3.44 5.15
CA LYS A 12 -8.81 -4.36 5.69
C LYS A 12 -7.67 -4.63 4.72
N LEU A 13 -6.45 -4.75 5.25
CA LEU A 13 -5.28 -5.16 4.48
C LEU A 13 -5.30 -6.69 4.26
N HIS A 14 -4.78 -7.13 3.13
CA HIS A 14 -4.77 -8.53 2.72
C HIS A 14 -3.36 -8.97 2.29
N TRP A 15 -3.15 -10.27 2.07
CA TRP A 15 -1.86 -10.83 1.69
C TRP A 15 -1.22 -10.13 0.49
N GLY A 16 -2.05 -9.73 -0.49
CA GLY A 16 -1.58 -8.95 -1.64
C GLY A 16 -0.99 -7.59 -1.27
N ASN A 17 -1.52 -6.91 -0.23
CA ASN A 17 -0.92 -5.66 0.26
C ASN A 17 0.42 -5.92 0.98
N TYR A 18 0.46 -6.96 1.82
CA TYR A 18 1.68 -7.27 2.58
C TYR A 18 2.84 -7.64 1.65
N PHE A 19 2.66 -8.65 0.80
CA PHE A 19 3.73 -9.13 -0.07
C PHE A 19 3.99 -8.23 -1.29
N GLY A 20 2.96 -7.51 -1.75
CA GLY A 20 3.07 -6.62 -2.92
C GLY A 20 3.67 -5.25 -2.61
N ALA A 21 3.54 -4.75 -1.37
CA ALA A 21 3.98 -3.40 -1.04
C ALA A 21 4.64 -3.29 0.35
N MET A 22 3.99 -3.76 1.42
CA MET A 22 4.44 -3.50 2.79
C MET A 22 5.82 -4.07 3.07
N LYS A 23 6.09 -5.32 2.67
CA LYS A 23 7.37 -6.00 2.88
C LYS A 23 8.52 -5.23 2.23
N SER A 24 8.36 -4.79 0.98
CA SER A 24 9.37 -3.98 0.29
C SER A 24 9.62 -2.64 0.99
N MET A 25 8.59 -2.04 1.56
CA MET A 25 8.71 -0.80 2.32
C MET A 25 9.50 -1.02 3.62
N PHE A 26 9.29 -2.14 4.31
CA PHE A 26 10.07 -2.47 5.51
C PHE A 26 11.55 -2.68 5.19
N ASP A 27 11.87 -3.28 4.04
CA ASP A 27 13.25 -3.43 3.57
C ASP A 27 13.93 -2.09 3.24
N LEU A 28 13.14 -1.04 3.00
CA LEU A 28 13.64 0.32 2.74
C LEU A 28 13.90 1.13 4.02
N GLN A 29 13.41 0.70 5.18
CA GLN A 29 13.58 1.44 6.45
C GLN A 29 15.05 1.71 6.81
N GLU A 30 15.97 0.84 6.36
CA GLU A 30 17.41 0.97 6.60
C GLU A 30 18.15 1.80 5.52
N LYS A 31 17.44 2.26 4.45
CA LYS A 31 18.11 2.83 3.27
C LYS A 31 18.04 4.35 3.19
N GLY A 32 17.38 5.03 4.13
CA GLY A 32 17.26 6.48 4.09
C GLY A 32 16.29 7.03 5.12
N GLU A 33 15.94 8.29 4.99
CA GLU A 33 14.92 8.96 5.78
C GLU A 33 13.54 8.56 5.24
N ASN A 34 12.80 7.76 6.00
CA ASN A 34 11.56 7.16 5.56
C ASN A 34 10.34 7.85 6.15
N PHE A 35 9.39 8.17 5.28
CA PHE A 35 8.08 8.70 5.62
C PHE A 35 6.99 7.75 5.14
N MET A 36 6.05 7.43 5.99
CA MET A 36 4.86 6.65 5.66
C MET A 36 3.63 7.38 6.13
N PHE A 37 2.74 7.74 5.22
CA PHE A 37 1.50 8.40 5.58
C PHE A 37 0.26 7.56 5.28
N ILE A 38 -0.72 7.66 6.18
CA ILE A 38 -2.04 7.09 5.98
C ILE A 38 -2.88 8.11 5.23
N ALA A 39 -3.19 7.81 3.98
CA ALA A 39 -3.81 8.71 3.02
C ALA A 39 -5.33 8.87 3.26
N ASN A 40 -5.70 9.39 4.43
CA ASN A 40 -7.09 9.47 4.86
C ASN A 40 -7.89 10.55 4.12
N PHE A 41 -7.26 11.64 3.60
CA PHE A 41 -7.94 12.55 2.67
C PHE A 41 -8.26 11.86 1.34
N HIS A 42 -7.32 11.08 0.79
CA HIS A 42 -7.59 10.31 -0.43
C HIS A 42 -8.73 9.30 -0.24
N ALA A 43 -8.83 8.69 0.93
CA ALA A 43 -9.89 7.74 1.24
C ALA A 43 -11.29 8.38 1.19
N MET A 44 -11.42 9.68 1.43
CA MET A 44 -12.70 10.40 1.36
C MET A 44 -13.33 10.41 -0.04
N THR A 45 -12.56 10.12 -1.08
CA THR A 45 -13.10 9.96 -2.44
C THR A 45 -14.06 8.76 -2.55
N THR A 46 -13.97 7.80 -1.63
CA THR A 46 -14.79 6.57 -1.63
C THR A 46 -15.45 6.28 -0.29
N VAL A 47 -14.85 6.69 0.84
CA VAL A 47 -15.36 6.48 2.19
C VAL A 47 -15.98 7.77 2.70
N ARG A 48 -17.30 7.82 2.84
CA ARG A 48 -18.04 9.03 3.26
C ARG A 48 -18.48 8.99 4.73
N ASP A 49 -18.45 7.82 5.37
CA ASP A 49 -18.74 7.70 6.79
C ASP A 49 -17.52 7.93 7.65
N GLY A 50 -17.56 8.95 8.51
CA GLY A 50 -16.44 9.35 9.36
C GLY A 50 -16.04 8.30 10.40
N ALA A 51 -16.95 7.49 10.90
CA ALA A 51 -16.63 6.43 11.84
C ALA A 51 -15.84 5.31 11.15
N THR A 52 -16.29 4.91 9.95
CA THR A 52 -15.60 3.94 9.09
C THR A 52 -14.20 4.43 8.73
N LEU A 53 -14.05 5.71 8.34
CA LEU A 53 -12.76 6.28 7.99
C LEU A 53 -11.78 6.27 9.19
N ARG A 54 -12.24 6.67 10.38
CA ARG A 54 -11.41 6.63 11.60
C ARG A 54 -10.98 5.21 11.95
N ALA A 55 -11.92 4.26 11.90
CA ALA A 55 -11.62 2.85 12.19
C ALA A 55 -10.61 2.28 11.18
N ALA A 56 -10.80 2.52 9.88
CA ALA A 56 -9.88 2.05 8.84
C ALA A 56 -8.48 2.69 8.96
N THR A 57 -8.40 3.99 9.30
CA THR A 57 -7.14 4.70 9.54
C THR A 57 -6.37 4.08 10.72
N ARG A 58 -7.08 3.80 11.82
CA ARG A 58 -6.50 3.13 12.99
C ARG A 58 -6.04 1.70 12.67
N ASP A 59 -6.86 0.93 11.97
CA ASP A 59 -6.53 -0.44 11.60
C ASP A 59 -5.26 -0.50 10.75
N VAL A 60 -5.12 0.39 9.75
CA VAL A 60 -3.91 0.49 8.92
C VAL A 60 -2.68 0.79 9.78
N ALA A 61 -2.77 1.73 10.74
CA ALA A 61 -1.67 2.03 11.64
C ALA A 61 -1.24 0.81 12.45
N LEU A 62 -2.21 0.11 13.06
CA LEU A 62 -1.97 -1.11 13.83
C LEU A 62 -1.33 -2.21 12.97
N ASP A 63 -1.84 -2.40 11.75
CA ASP A 63 -1.36 -3.45 10.85
C ASP A 63 0.11 -3.20 10.43
N TYR A 64 0.47 -1.96 10.10
CA TYR A 64 1.85 -1.61 9.74
C TYR A 64 2.82 -1.77 10.91
N LEU A 65 2.48 -1.26 12.09
CA LEU A 65 3.31 -1.40 13.30
C LEU A 65 3.46 -2.88 13.71
N ALA A 66 2.39 -3.65 13.61
CA ALA A 66 2.43 -5.07 13.92
C ALA A 66 3.31 -5.85 12.95
N CYS A 67 3.21 -5.55 11.65
CA CYS A 67 3.94 -6.26 10.60
C CYS A 67 5.41 -5.87 10.45
N GLY A 68 5.90 -4.87 11.21
CA GLY A 68 7.34 -4.57 11.21
C GLY A 68 7.74 -3.13 10.90
N LEU A 69 6.78 -2.20 10.76
CA LEU A 69 7.13 -0.80 10.73
C LEU A 69 7.72 -0.40 12.10
N ASP A 70 8.92 0.17 12.06
CA ASP A 70 9.62 0.72 13.21
C ASP A 70 9.44 2.25 13.23
N PRO A 71 8.71 2.82 14.20
CA PRO A 71 8.46 4.25 14.27
C PRO A 71 9.70 5.08 14.61
N GLU A 72 10.80 4.46 15.06
CA GLU A 72 12.09 5.13 15.24
C GLU A 72 12.84 5.30 13.90
N LYS A 73 12.56 4.44 12.91
CA LYS A 73 13.20 4.46 11.58
C LYS A 73 12.33 5.07 10.50
N THR A 74 11.01 5.02 10.68
CA THR A 74 10.03 5.53 9.72
C THR A 74 9.09 6.52 10.39
N VAL A 75 9.03 7.72 9.86
CA VAL A 75 8.09 8.76 10.31
C VAL A 75 6.69 8.37 9.83
N MET A 76 5.88 7.83 10.75
CA MET A 76 4.51 7.40 10.45
C MET A 76 3.50 8.45 10.91
N TYR A 77 2.60 8.88 10.01
CA TYR A 77 1.61 9.91 10.31
C TYR A 77 0.32 9.77 9.47
N ARG A 78 -0.75 10.44 9.89
CA ARG A 78 -1.95 10.59 9.07
C ARG A 78 -1.78 11.80 8.15
N GLN A 79 -2.19 11.68 6.90
CA GLN A 79 -2.16 12.78 5.94
C GLN A 79 -2.86 14.04 6.49
N SER A 80 -4.00 13.86 7.18
CA SER A 80 -4.75 14.96 7.80
C SER A 80 -4.03 15.72 8.91
N ASP A 81 -2.96 15.16 9.46
CA ASP A 81 -2.17 15.80 10.52
C ASP A 81 -1.09 16.75 9.94
N VAL A 82 -0.98 16.81 8.61
CA VAL A 82 -0.14 17.75 7.84
C VAL A 82 -1.03 18.59 6.94
N PRO A 83 -1.82 19.55 7.49
CA PRO A 83 -2.80 20.31 6.71
C PRO A 83 -2.19 21.16 5.60
N GLU A 84 -0.91 21.48 5.67
CA GLU A 84 -0.15 22.20 4.65
C GLU A 84 -0.16 21.51 3.28
N VAL A 85 -0.42 20.19 3.25
CA VAL A 85 -0.62 19.43 2.00
C VAL A 85 -1.81 19.99 1.20
N GLN A 86 -2.90 20.38 1.87
CA GLN A 86 -4.08 20.95 1.20
C GLN A 86 -3.79 22.34 0.62
N GLU A 87 -2.99 23.13 1.31
CA GLU A 87 -2.53 24.42 0.83
C GLU A 87 -1.68 24.25 -0.45
N LEU A 88 -0.70 23.36 -0.41
CA LEU A 88 0.13 23.06 -1.58
C LEU A 88 -0.72 22.48 -2.74
N ALA A 89 -1.67 21.61 -2.44
CA ALA A 89 -2.58 21.07 -3.46
C ALA A 89 -3.36 22.19 -4.17
N TRP A 90 -3.74 23.27 -3.46
CA TRP A 90 -4.38 24.42 -4.08
C TRP A 90 -3.42 25.14 -5.05
N TYR A 91 -2.20 25.44 -4.63
CA TYR A 91 -1.21 26.09 -5.50
C TYR A 91 -0.93 25.29 -6.77
N LEU A 92 -0.75 23.97 -6.62
CA LEU A 92 -0.56 23.08 -7.76
C LEU A 92 -1.82 23.02 -8.65
N SER A 93 -3.03 23.06 -8.07
CA SER A 93 -4.29 23.08 -8.83
C SER A 93 -4.38 24.28 -9.76
N CYS A 94 -3.88 25.46 -9.34
CA CYS A 94 -3.85 26.67 -10.16
C CYS A 94 -2.95 26.54 -11.41
N LEU A 95 -1.99 25.61 -11.40
CA LEU A 95 -1.07 25.34 -12.51
C LEU A 95 -1.43 24.08 -13.31
N THR A 96 -2.42 23.31 -12.86
CA THR A 96 -2.77 22.00 -13.44
C THR A 96 -3.74 22.16 -14.60
N PRO A 97 -3.35 21.83 -15.85
CA PRO A 97 -4.29 21.85 -16.96
C PRO A 97 -5.36 20.74 -16.79
N MET A 98 -6.64 21.06 -17.04
CA MET A 98 -7.74 20.10 -16.98
C MET A 98 -7.47 18.85 -17.84
N GLY A 99 -6.96 19.04 -19.09
CA GLY A 99 -6.65 17.93 -19.98
C GLY A 99 -5.54 16.99 -19.46
N LEU A 100 -4.71 17.39 -18.51
CA LEU A 100 -3.77 16.48 -17.84
C LEU A 100 -4.53 15.48 -16.98
N LEU A 101 -5.48 15.96 -16.18
CA LEU A 101 -6.29 15.13 -15.28
C LEU A 101 -7.27 14.22 -16.06
N GLU A 102 -7.84 14.72 -17.16
CA GLU A 102 -8.73 13.95 -18.05
C GLU A 102 -8.03 12.72 -18.66
N ARG A 103 -6.71 12.77 -18.83
CA ARG A 103 -5.93 11.66 -19.35
C ARG A 103 -5.53 10.62 -18.30
N CYS A 104 -5.74 10.91 -17.01
CA CYS A 104 -5.40 9.97 -15.93
C CYS A 104 -6.27 8.72 -16.01
N HIS A 105 -5.63 7.55 -16.09
CA HIS A 105 -6.31 6.26 -16.25
C HIS A 105 -7.25 5.94 -15.09
N SER A 106 -6.83 6.21 -13.87
CA SER A 106 -7.61 5.87 -12.68
C SER A 106 -8.92 6.66 -12.53
N TYR A 107 -9.02 7.89 -13.06
CA TYR A 107 -10.30 8.60 -13.14
C TYR A 107 -11.26 7.86 -14.08
N LYS A 108 -10.79 7.51 -15.29
CA LYS A 108 -11.56 6.77 -16.29
C LYS A 108 -11.99 5.40 -15.78
N ASP A 109 -11.10 4.69 -15.12
CA ASP A 109 -11.35 3.37 -14.53
C ASP A 109 -12.44 3.43 -13.45
N LYS A 110 -12.36 4.37 -12.51
CA LYS A 110 -13.38 4.56 -11.47
C LYS A 110 -14.73 4.95 -12.05
N MET A 111 -14.74 5.80 -13.07
CA MET A 111 -15.98 6.15 -13.79
C MET A 111 -16.59 4.92 -14.47
N ALA A 112 -15.77 4.07 -15.11
CA ALA A 112 -16.24 2.83 -15.74
C ALA A 112 -16.81 1.82 -14.70
N HIS A 113 -16.32 1.87 -13.44
CA HIS A 113 -16.84 1.06 -12.32
C HIS A 113 -18.01 1.71 -11.57
N GLY A 114 -18.60 2.78 -12.10
CA GLY A 114 -19.82 3.39 -11.57
C GLY A 114 -19.63 4.29 -10.34
N PHE A 115 -18.42 4.76 -10.08
CA PHE A 115 -18.18 5.77 -9.04
C PHE A 115 -18.69 7.15 -9.48
N ASP A 116 -19.22 7.93 -8.53
CA ASP A 116 -19.64 9.31 -8.81
C ASP A 116 -18.48 10.17 -9.29
N ALA A 117 -18.68 10.94 -10.34
CA ALA A 117 -17.72 11.91 -10.88
C ALA A 117 -17.62 13.15 -10.00
N THR A 118 -17.05 13.01 -8.81
CA THR A 118 -16.82 14.15 -7.91
C THR A 118 -15.54 14.89 -8.28
N HIS A 119 -15.47 16.19 -7.92
CA HIS A 119 -14.25 16.99 -8.07
C HIS A 119 -13.05 16.34 -7.37
N GLY A 120 -13.24 15.81 -6.13
CA GLY A 120 -12.17 15.14 -5.41
C GLY A 120 -11.65 13.90 -6.13
N LEU A 121 -12.53 13.13 -6.79
CA LEU A 121 -12.12 11.98 -7.61
C LEU A 121 -11.37 12.41 -8.88
N PHE A 122 -11.69 13.56 -9.43
CA PHE A 122 -11.00 14.12 -10.60
C PHE A 122 -9.64 14.72 -10.23
N ALA A 123 -9.59 15.46 -9.13
CA ALA A 123 -8.41 16.25 -8.71
C ALA A 123 -7.42 15.50 -7.79
N TYR A 124 -7.72 14.26 -7.34
CA TYR A 124 -6.85 13.57 -6.39
C TYR A 124 -5.39 13.38 -6.88
N PRO A 125 -5.05 13.30 -8.19
CA PRO A 125 -3.65 13.27 -8.61
C PRO A 125 -2.85 14.51 -8.23
N VAL A 126 -3.52 15.67 -8.11
CA VAL A 126 -2.90 16.92 -7.64
C VAL A 126 -2.63 16.85 -6.14
N LEU A 127 -3.54 16.28 -5.35
CA LEU A 127 -3.34 16.04 -3.94
C LEU A 127 -2.18 15.05 -3.71
N MET A 128 -2.08 13.98 -4.50
CA MET A 128 -0.96 13.04 -4.43
C MET A 128 0.37 13.73 -4.79
N ALA A 129 0.37 14.61 -5.79
CA ALA A 129 1.55 15.41 -6.10
C ALA A 129 1.96 16.31 -4.92
N ALA A 130 0.98 16.93 -4.23
CA ALA A 130 1.25 17.74 -3.04
C ALA A 130 1.84 16.90 -1.90
N ASP A 131 1.31 15.68 -1.63
CA ASP A 131 1.87 14.76 -0.62
C ASP A 131 3.36 14.48 -0.87
N ILE A 132 3.72 14.26 -2.12
CA ILE A 132 5.09 13.88 -2.52
C ILE A 132 6.01 15.09 -2.48
N LEU A 133 5.59 16.20 -3.05
CA LEU A 133 6.42 17.38 -3.22
C LEU A 133 6.65 18.13 -1.90
N ILE A 134 5.66 18.16 -1.01
CA ILE A 134 5.80 18.81 0.30
C ILE A 134 6.87 18.13 1.17
N MET A 135 7.04 16.81 1.02
CA MET A 135 8.08 16.06 1.72
C MET A 135 9.43 16.14 1.03
N ASN A 136 9.51 16.78 -0.15
CA ASN A 136 10.72 16.83 -0.97
C ASN A 136 11.35 15.43 -1.17
N ALA A 137 10.48 14.45 -1.48
CA ALA A 137 10.85 13.05 -1.60
C ALA A 137 11.78 12.83 -2.81
N ASP A 138 12.82 12.05 -2.59
CA ASP A 138 13.72 11.60 -3.68
C ASP A 138 13.15 10.36 -4.37
N LEU A 139 12.51 9.46 -3.59
CA LEU A 139 12.06 8.15 -4.05
C LEU A 139 10.65 7.84 -3.54
N VAL A 140 9.80 7.36 -4.44
CA VAL A 140 8.42 6.95 -4.11
C VAL A 140 8.19 5.51 -4.56
N PRO A 141 8.13 4.55 -3.61
CA PRO A 141 7.75 3.18 -3.92
C PRO A 141 6.29 3.13 -4.41
N VAL A 142 6.09 2.65 -5.63
CA VAL A 142 4.76 2.57 -6.26
C VAL A 142 4.59 1.28 -7.05
N GLY A 143 3.35 0.79 -7.13
CA GLY A 143 2.99 -0.23 -8.10
C GLY A 143 3.05 0.31 -9.53
N LYS A 144 3.13 -0.60 -10.51
CA LYS A 144 3.16 -0.23 -11.94
C LYS A 144 1.97 0.62 -12.38
N ASP A 145 0.81 0.40 -11.77
CA ASP A 145 -0.44 1.14 -12.00
C ASP A 145 -0.39 2.60 -11.50
N GLN A 146 0.50 2.90 -10.54
CA GLN A 146 0.69 4.24 -9.97
C GLN A 146 1.79 5.07 -10.68
N LYS A 147 2.51 4.47 -11.63
CA LYS A 147 3.58 5.15 -12.37
C LYS A 147 3.11 6.45 -13.02
N GLN A 148 1.92 6.44 -13.63
CA GLN A 148 1.33 7.62 -14.28
C GLN A 148 1.12 8.78 -13.28
N HIS A 149 0.70 8.50 -12.04
CA HIS A 149 0.53 9.55 -11.03
C HIS A 149 1.85 10.20 -10.64
N LEU A 150 2.93 9.43 -10.63
CA LEU A 150 4.25 10.00 -10.36
C LEU A 150 4.75 10.84 -11.55
N GLU A 151 4.44 10.44 -12.78
CA GLU A 151 4.70 11.27 -13.97
C GLU A 151 3.93 12.60 -13.89
N VAL A 152 2.64 12.57 -13.49
CA VAL A 152 1.87 13.79 -13.22
C VAL A 152 2.53 14.65 -12.13
N THR A 153 3.02 14.03 -11.05
CA THR A 153 3.74 14.75 -9.98
C THR A 153 4.98 15.45 -10.50
N ARG A 154 5.78 14.77 -11.33
CA ARG A 154 6.98 15.36 -11.97
C ARG A 154 6.62 16.52 -12.90
N ASP A 155 5.56 16.36 -13.70
CA ASP A 155 5.06 17.40 -14.59
C ASP A 155 4.62 18.65 -13.81
N LEU A 156 3.93 18.47 -12.68
CA LEU A 156 3.49 19.58 -11.83
C LEU A 156 4.66 20.25 -11.11
N ALA A 157 5.63 19.48 -10.62
CA ALA A 157 6.85 20.02 -10.04
C ALA A 157 7.62 20.88 -11.05
N GLN A 158 7.78 20.38 -12.29
CA GLN A 158 8.48 21.12 -13.35
C GLN A 158 7.69 22.40 -13.75
N LYS A 159 6.36 22.33 -13.84
CA LYS A 159 5.53 23.51 -14.13
C LYS A 159 5.66 24.57 -13.04
N PHE A 160 5.65 24.15 -11.78
CA PHE A 160 5.83 25.05 -10.65
C PHE A 160 7.22 25.69 -10.69
N ASN A 161 8.26 24.89 -10.84
CA ASN A 161 9.63 25.37 -10.92
C ASN A 161 9.84 26.36 -12.08
N ASN A 162 9.24 26.10 -13.24
CA ASN A 162 9.32 27.02 -14.40
C ASN A 162 8.59 28.34 -14.13
N ALA A 163 7.52 28.34 -13.35
CA ALA A 163 6.72 29.54 -13.07
C ALA A 163 7.28 30.37 -11.92
N TYR A 164 7.83 29.73 -10.89
CA TYR A 164 8.16 30.36 -9.62
C TYR A 164 9.60 30.16 -9.14
N GLY A 165 10.43 29.43 -9.89
CA GLY A 165 11.82 29.13 -9.55
C GLY A 165 12.00 27.69 -9.01
N GLU A 166 13.24 27.23 -8.97
CA GLU A 166 13.65 25.88 -8.59
C GLU A 166 13.40 25.58 -7.09
N ILE A 167 12.21 25.08 -6.76
CA ILE A 167 11.78 24.74 -5.38
C ILE A 167 11.66 23.25 -5.17
N PHE A 168 10.99 22.55 -6.11
CA PHE A 168 10.73 21.11 -5.98
C PHE A 168 11.79 20.28 -6.67
N LYS A 169 12.22 19.20 -5.98
CA LYS A 169 12.92 18.11 -6.63
C LYS A 169 11.94 17.26 -7.43
N LEU A 170 12.43 16.67 -8.51
CA LEU A 170 11.66 15.70 -9.30
C LEU A 170 11.83 14.32 -8.66
N PRO A 171 10.76 13.73 -8.08
CA PRO A 171 10.86 12.43 -7.43
C PRO A 171 11.04 11.29 -8.44
N ASP A 172 11.73 10.23 -8.06
CA ASP A 172 11.87 9.01 -8.86
C ASP A 172 10.93 7.90 -8.37
N ALA A 173 10.43 7.10 -9.32
CA ALA A 173 9.64 5.91 -9.02
C ALA A 173 10.57 4.76 -8.59
N TYR A 174 10.26 4.12 -7.48
CA TYR A 174 10.80 2.83 -7.15
C TYR A 174 9.73 1.76 -7.39
N ILE A 175 9.93 0.96 -8.42
CA ILE A 175 9.05 -0.17 -8.73
C ILE A 175 9.83 -1.42 -8.33
N PRO A 176 9.46 -2.11 -7.22
CA PRO A 176 10.14 -3.33 -6.83
C PRO A 176 10.09 -4.37 -7.96
N GLU A 177 11.24 -4.98 -8.29
CA GLU A 177 11.34 -6.00 -9.35
C GLU A 177 10.49 -7.24 -9.04
N THR A 178 10.22 -7.50 -7.78
CA THR A 178 9.54 -8.70 -7.26
C THR A 178 8.04 -8.53 -6.99
N VAL A 179 7.37 -7.54 -7.58
CA VAL A 179 5.90 -7.48 -7.48
C VAL A 179 5.30 -8.58 -8.36
N ALA A 180 5.49 -9.83 -7.92
CA ALA A 180 4.71 -10.94 -8.46
C ALA A 180 3.22 -10.65 -8.25
N THR A 181 2.40 -10.97 -9.22
CA THR A 181 0.96 -10.89 -9.05
C THR A 181 0.56 -11.92 -7.99
N ILE A 182 0.15 -11.46 -6.81
CA ILE A 182 -0.28 -12.35 -5.73
C ILE A 182 -1.64 -12.92 -6.09
N PRO A 183 -1.79 -14.26 -6.24
CA PRO A 183 -3.06 -14.86 -6.58
C PRO A 183 -4.06 -14.76 -5.42
N GLY A 184 -5.31 -14.48 -5.74
CA GLY A 184 -6.45 -14.55 -4.83
C GLY A 184 -6.99 -15.99 -4.69
N THR A 185 -8.10 -16.13 -3.97
CA THR A 185 -8.75 -17.45 -3.76
C THR A 185 -9.28 -18.08 -5.04
N ASP A 186 -9.48 -17.31 -6.09
CA ASP A 186 -9.96 -17.71 -7.42
C ASP A 186 -8.82 -17.92 -8.45
N GLY A 187 -7.55 -17.71 -8.05
CA GLY A 187 -6.39 -17.79 -8.90
C GLY A 187 -6.08 -16.54 -9.73
N GLN A 188 -6.97 -15.54 -9.74
CA GLN A 188 -6.69 -14.23 -10.35
C GLN A 188 -5.89 -13.35 -9.38
N LYS A 189 -5.47 -12.15 -9.84
CA LYS A 189 -4.81 -11.17 -8.97
C LYS A 189 -5.66 -10.88 -7.73
N MET A 190 -5.07 -11.00 -6.55
CA MET A 190 -5.76 -10.69 -5.29
C MET A 190 -6.17 -9.22 -5.24
N SER A 191 -7.47 -8.97 -5.15
CA SER A 191 -8.04 -7.63 -5.12
C SER A 191 -9.39 -7.62 -4.39
N LYS A 192 -9.65 -6.56 -3.63
CA LYS A 192 -10.96 -6.35 -2.99
C LYS A 192 -12.09 -6.28 -4.01
N SER A 193 -11.84 -5.71 -5.19
CA SER A 193 -12.83 -5.61 -6.26
C SER A 193 -13.27 -6.96 -6.83
N TYR A 194 -12.44 -8.00 -6.69
CA TYR A 194 -12.75 -9.36 -7.13
C TYR A 194 -13.28 -10.27 -6.00
N HIS A 195 -13.40 -9.73 -4.77
CA HIS A 195 -13.85 -10.49 -3.59
C HIS A 195 -13.04 -11.78 -3.34
N ASN A 196 -11.78 -11.81 -3.76
CA ASN A 196 -10.87 -12.96 -3.71
C ASN A 196 -9.73 -12.79 -2.70
N THR A 197 -9.87 -11.86 -1.75
CA THR A 197 -8.82 -11.51 -0.79
C THR A 197 -8.82 -12.41 0.44
N ILE A 198 -7.61 -12.66 0.98
CA ILE A 198 -7.39 -13.18 2.32
C ILE A 198 -6.77 -12.05 3.15
N GLU A 199 -7.50 -11.58 4.16
CA GLU A 199 -7.06 -10.48 5.02
C GLU A 199 -5.90 -10.94 5.93
N LEU A 200 -5.08 -9.97 6.41
CA LEU A 200 -3.90 -10.30 7.23
C LEU A 200 -4.27 -10.92 8.57
N PHE A 201 -5.33 -10.41 9.20
CA PHE A 201 -5.68 -10.73 10.59
C PHE A 201 -7.13 -11.19 10.75
N GLU A 202 -7.68 -11.90 9.75
CA GLU A 202 -8.98 -12.57 9.92
C GLU A 202 -8.91 -13.61 11.05
N ASP A 203 -10.05 -14.01 11.60
CA ASP A 203 -10.11 -15.12 12.57
C ASP A 203 -9.64 -16.44 11.93
N ALA A 204 -9.08 -17.33 12.75
CA ALA A 204 -8.46 -18.58 12.30
C ALA A 204 -9.43 -19.48 11.49
N LYS A 205 -10.73 -19.44 11.78
CA LYS A 205 -11.75 -20.22 11.07
C LYS A 205 -11.98 -19.66 9.67
N SER A 206 -12.05 -18.33 9.54
CA SER A 206 -12.17 -17.63 8.24
C SER A 206 -10.95 -17.85 7.36
N ILE A 207 -9.73 -17.65 7.89
CA ILE A 207 -8.49 -17.94 7.16
C ILE A 207 -8.47 -19.37 6.66
N LYS A 208 -8.71 -20.35 7.53
CA LYS A 208 -8.76 -21.76 7.16
C LYS A 208 -9.79 -22.02 6.06
N LYS A 209 -11.00 -21.46 6.17
CA LYS A 209 -12.05 -21.62 5.16
C LYS A 209 -11.61 -21.05 3.82
N LYS A 210 -11.02 -19.85 3.79
CA LYS A 210 -10.54 -19.21 2.55
C LYS A 210 -9.39 -19.99 1.93
N VAL A 211 -8.37 -20.40 2.70
CA VAL A 211 -7.23 -21.18 2.21
C VAL A 211 -7.68 -22.53 1.67
N MET A 212 -8.55 -23.25 2.39
CA MET A 212 -9.09 -24.53 1.89
C MET A 212 -10.00 -24.36 0.68
N GLY A 213 -10.59 -23.17 0.49
CA GLY A 213 -11.42 -22.80 -0.67
C GLY A 213 -10.67 -22.29 -1.89
N ILE A 214 -9.35 -22.15 -1.85
CA ILE A 214 -8.55 -21.71 -3.02
C ILE A 214 -8.84 -22.65 -4.20
N VAL A 215 -9.18 -22.06 -5.35
CA VAL A 215 -9.50 -22.83 -6.57
C VAL A 215 -8.27 -23.57 -7.08
N THR A 216 -8.47 -24.82 -7.47
CA THR A 216 -7.46 -25.71 -8.08
C THR A 216 -8.04 -26.36 -9.32
N ASP A 217 -7.20 -26.87 -10.17
CA ASP A 217 -7.63 -27.75 -11.26
C ASP A 217 -8.15 -29.11 -10.72
N SER A 218 -8.59 -29.96 -11.62
CA SER A 218 -9.15 -31.29 -11.32
C SER A 218 -8.11 -32.44 -11.35
N THR A 219 -6.82 -32.12 -11.32
CA THR A 219 -5.75 -33.13 -11.35
C THR A 219 -5.85 -34.04 -10.12
N PRO A 220 -5.99 -35.37 -10.30
CA PRO A 220 -6.07 -36.33 -9.21
C PRO A 220 -4.85 -36.29 -8.29
N MET A 221 -5.02 -36.77 -7.05
CA MET A 221 -3.93 -36.76 -6.05
C MET A 221 -2.73 -37.58 -6.54
N GLU A 222 -2.98 -38.70 -7.15
CA GLU A 222 -1.96 -39.67 -7.61
C GLU A 222 -1.13 -39.16 -8.79
N SER A 223 -1.69 -38.26 -9.57
CA SER A 223 -1.04 -37.73 -10.77
C SER A 223 0.00 -36.65 -10.44
N PRO A 224 1.12 -36.60 -11.17
CA PRO A 224 2.06 -35.49 -11.14
C PRO A 224 1.37 -34.14 -11.43
N LYS A 225 1.83 -33.08 -10.79
CA LYS A 225 1.32 -31.72 -10.94
C LYS A 225 2.46 -30.77 -11.26
N GLU A 226 2.16 -29.77 -12.10
CA GLU A 226 3.10 -28.69 -12.35
C GLU A 226 3.00 -27.67 -11.18
N PRO A 227 4.11 -27.37 -10.48
CA PRO A 227 4.09 -26.37 -9.41
C PRO A 227 3.93 -24.94 -9.95
N GLU A 228 4.64 -24.62 -11.02
CA GLU A 228 4.67 -23.28 -11.59
C GLU A 228 3.30 -22.87 -12.16
N GLY A 229 2.81 -21.71 -11.75
CA GLY A 229 1.46 -21.23 -12.12
C GLY A 229 0.32 -21.81 -11.27
N ASN A 230 0.60 -22.77 -10.38
CA ASN A 230 -0.39 -23.24 -9.42
C ASN A 230 -0.58 -22.22 -8.29
N SER A 231 -1.80 -21.73 -8.09
CA SER A 231 -2.09 -20.65 -7.12
C SER A 231 -1.66 -20.98 -5.69
N ILE A 232 -1.80 -22.24 -5.24
CA ILE A 232 -1.39 -22.64 -3.89
C ILE A 232 0.13 -22.59 -3.78
N TYR A 233 0.85 -23.11 -4.77
CA TYR A 233 2.30 -23.12 -4.81
C TYR A 233 2.86 -21.68 -4.88
N GLU A 234 2.27 -20.83 -5.72
CA GLU A 234 2.66 -19.41 -5.84
C GLU A 234 2.45 -18.66 -4.51
N LEU A 235 1.34 -18.92 -3.82
CA LEU A 235 1.11 -18.39 -2.48
C LEU A 235 2.10 -18.98 -1.47
N TYR A 236 2.34 -20.28 -1.49
CA TYR A 236 3.24 -20.95 -0.55
C TYR A 236 4.67 -20.38 -0.61
N LYS A 237 5.18 -20.06 -1.80
CA LYS A 237 6.48 -19.40 -2.01
C LYS A 237 6.65 -18.10 -1.23
N LEU A 238 5.54 -17.40 -0.91
CA LEU A 238 5.59 -16.13 -0.18
C LEU A 238 5.87 -16.31 1.31
N PHE A 239 5.52 -17.47 1.87
CA PHE A 239 5.55 -17.76 3.30
C PHE A 239 6.65 -18.74 3.71
N ALA A 240 7.00 -19.65 2.81
CA ALA A 240 7.85 -20.79 3.09
C ALA A 240 9.33 -20.50 2.82
N THR A 241 10.21 -21.30 3.44
CA THR A 241 11.64 -21.25 3.13
C THR A 241 11.91 -21.84 1.75
N LYS A 242 13.09 -21.58 1.20
CA LYS A 242 13.50 -22.10 -0.10
C LYS A 242 13.44 -23.64 -0.14
N GLU A 243 13.91 -24.28 0.92
CA GLU A 243 13.94 -25.73 1.06
C GLU A 243 12.51 -26.31 1.11
N GLU A 244 11.59 -25.66 1.82
CA GLU A 244 10.18 -26.07 1.88
C GLU A 244 9.50 -25.93 0.50
N VAL A 245 9.80 -24.86 -0.22
CA VAL A 245 9.28 -24.62 -1.58
C VAL A 245 9.78 -25.69 -2.54
N GLU A 246 11.08 -26.02 -2.52
CA GLU A 246 11.68 -27.08 -3.34
C GLU A 246 11.09 -28.45 -3.01
N ALA A 247 10.86 -28.75 -1.72
CA ALA A 247 10.23 -29.99 -1.28
C ALA A 247 8.79 -30.12 -1.79
N MET A 248 7.99 -29.04 -1.73
CA MET A 248 6.62 -29.05 -2.29
C MET A 248 6.63 -29.23 -3.81
N ALA A 249 7.55 -28.59 -4.52
CA ALA A 249 7.70 -28.74 -5.96
C ALA A 249 8.04 -30.19 -6.34
N ALA A 250 8.98 -30.81 -5.63
CA ALA A 250 9.35 -32.21 -5.83
C ALA A 250 8.15 -33.16 -5.58
N ALA A 251 7.39 -32.92 -4.50
CA ALA A 251 6.18 -33.70 -4.19
C ALA A 251 5.09 -33.56 -5.26
N TYR A 252 4.89 -32.36 -5.80
CA TYR A 252 3.94 -32.13 -6.91
C TYR A 252 4.34 -32.95 -8.16
N ARG A 253 5.62 -32.88 -8.56
CA ARG A 253 6.12 -33.60 -9.75
C ARG A 253 6.15 -35.09 -9.59
N ALA A 254 6.34 -35.61 -8.36
CA ALA A 254 6.34 -37.04 -8.09
C ALA A 254 4.93 -37.68 -8.15
N GLY A 255 3.87 -36.88 -7.97
CA GLY A 255 2.52 -37.41 -7.74
C GLY A 255 2.31 -37.93 -6.31
N GLY A 256 1.07 -38.27 -5.98
CA GLY A 256 0.71 -38.72 -4.62
C GLY A 256 0.53 -37.59 -3.61
N TYR A 257 0.72 -36.34 -4.01
CA TYR A 257 0.58 -35.15 -3.15
C TYR A 257 -0.65 -34.33 -3.58
N GLY A 258 -1.71 -34.42 -2.78
CA GLY A 258 -2.98 -33.75 -3.07
C GLY A 258 -2.98 -32.27 -2.69
N TYR A 259 -3.82 -31.47 -3.37
CA TYR A 259 -4.00 -30.04 -3.05
C TYR A 259 -4.41 -29.77 -1.60
N GLY A 260 -5.13 -30.71 -0.97
CA GLY A 260 -5.45 -30.60 0.46
C GLY A 260 -4.22 -30.59 1.37
N HIS A 261 -3.16 -31.32 1.04
CA HIS A 261 -1.90 -31.29 1.77
C HIS A 261 -1.18 -29.95 1.56
N ALA A 262 -1.10 -29.47 0.32
CA ALA A 262 -0.50 -28.18 0.00
C ALA A 262 -1.21 -27.00 0.68
N LYS A 263 -2.56 -27.01 0.72
CA LYS A 263 -3.35 -25.99 1.44
C LYS A 263 -3.11 -26.01 2.94
N LYS A 264 -2.93 -27.19 3.55
CA LYS A 264 -2.55 -27.31 4.96
C LYS A 264 -1.15 -26.76 5.22
N ALA A 265 -0.16 -27.10 4.38
CA ALA A 265 1.19 -26.57 4.46
C ALA A 265 1.21 -25.03 4.31
N LEU A 266 0.41 -24.47 3.38
CA LEU A 266 0.25 -23.03 3.23
C LEU A 266 -0.34 -22.41 4.50
N LEU A 267 -1.35 -23.02 5.12
CA LEU A 267 -1.96 -22.53 6.34
C LEU A 267 -0.98 -22.54 7.52
N GLU A 268 -0.17 -23.59 7.66
CA GLU A 268 0.87 -23.70 8.67
C GLU A 268 1.96 -22.60 8.48
N ALA A 269 2.40 -22.40 7.23
CA ALA A 269 3.36 -21.35 6.91
C ALA A 269 2.79 -19.94 7.18
N TYR A 270 1.51 -19.71 6.88
CA TYR A 270 0.79 -18.48 7.24
C TYR A 270 0.82 -18.26 8.76
N HIS A 271 0.43 -19.23 9.57
CA HIS A 271 0.41 -19.11 11.03
C HIS A 271 1.81 -18.84 11.59
N ARG A 272 2.83 -19.51 11.08
CA ARG A 272 4.23 -19.27 11.49
C ARG A 272 4.65 -17.80 11.28
N LEU A 273 4.23 -17.17 10.18
CA LEU A 273 4.57 -15.79 9.87
C LEU A 273 3.66 -14.78 10.60
N PHE A 274 2.35 -15.01 10.55
CA PHE A 274 1.38 -13.97 10.94
C PHE A 274 0.89 -14.06 12.39
N ASP A 275 1.01 -15.19 13.08
CA ASP A 275 0.58 -15.29 14.49
C ASP A 275 1.41 -14.38 15.42
N PRO A 276 2.75 -14.23 15.26
CA PRO A 276 3.51 -13.22 16.00
C PRO A 276 3.05 -11.79 15.72
N PHE A 277 2.73 -11.47 14.46
CA PHE A 277 2.21 -10.15 14.08
C PHE A 277 0.81 -9.91 14.67
N ARG A 278 -0.04 -10.93 14.67
CA ARG A 278 -1.36 -10.88 15.31
C ARG A 278 -1.25 -10.57 16.80
N ALA A 279 -0.39 -11.28 17.52
CA ALA A 279 -0.16 -11.04 18.94
C ALA A 279 0.31 -9.60 19.21
N LYS A 280 1.25 -9.10 18.41
CA LYS A 280 1.72 -7.71 18.50
C LYS A 280 0.60 -6.71 18.18
N ARG A 281 -0.22 -6.97 17.15
CA ARG A 281 -1.37 -6.12 16.81
C ARG A 281 -2.39 -6.04 17.95
N GLU A 282 -2.70 -7.17 18.56
CA GLU A 282 -3.63 -7.25 19.69
C GLU A 282 -3.09 -6.50 20.92
N GLU A 283 -1.78 -6.55 21.16
CA GLU A 283 -1.12 -5.79 22.22
C GLU A 283 -1.23 -4.27 21.95
N LEU A 284 -0.84 -3.82 20.76
CA LEU A 284 -0.95 -2.41 20.36
C LEU A 284 -2.40 -1.90 20.41
N ALA A 285 -3.37 -2.73 20.08
CA ALA A 285 -4.78 -2.35 20.10
C ALA A 285 -5.34 -2.12 21.52
N LYS A 286 -4.69 -2.65 22.56
CA LYS A 286 -5.06 -2.44 23.98
C LYS A 286 -4.66 -1.06 24.49
N ASP A 287 -3.71 -0.40 23.85
CA ASP A 287 -3.24 0.94 24.21
C ASP A 287 -3.44 1.94 23.05
N PRO A 288 -4.65 2.44 22.87
CA PRO A 288 -4.93 3.45 21.85
C PRO A 288 -4.18 4.76 22.04
N ALA A 289 -3.80 5.10 23.29
CA ALA A 289 -3.06 6.32 23.59
C ALA A 289 -1.63 6.24 23.05
N SER A 290 -0.94 5.14 23.27
CA SER A 290 0.41 4.91 22.70
C SER A 290 0.40 4.95 21.17
N LEU A 291 -0.64 4.38 20.52
CA LEU A 291 -0.78 4.48 19.07
C LEU A 291 -0.94 5.94 18.62
N GLU A 292 -1.77 6.72 19.32
CA GLU A 292 -1.98 8.13 19.01
C GLU A 292 -0.68 8.93 19.20
N ASP A 293 0.08 8.68 20.26
CA ASP A 293 1.37 9.31 20.51
C ASP A 293 2.38 9.06 19.38
N ILE A 294 2.43 7.85 18.85
CA ILE A 294 3.27 7.49 17.69
C ILE A 294 2.87 8.34 16.48
N LEU A 295 1.57 8.39 16.16
CA LEU A 295 1.06 9.15 15.02
C LEU A 295 1.29 10.65 15.16
N GLN A 296 1.09 11.21 16.35
CA GLN A 296 1.33 12.64 16.62
C GLN A 296 2.82 12.98 16.59
N ALA A 297 3.67 12.14 17.13
CA ALA A 297 5.13 12.32 17.03
C ALA A 297 5.58 12.29 15.56
N GLY A 298 5.02 11.37 14.77
CA GLY A 298 5.26 11.29 13.33
C GLY A 298 4.77 12.54 12.61
N ALA A 299 3.56 13.01 12.91
CA ALA A 299 3.00 14.24 12.34
C ALA A 299 3.87 15.46 12.63
N LYS A 300 4.37 15.60 13.85
CA LYS A 300 5.29 16.69 14.23
C LYS A 300 6.58 16.64 13.39
N LYS A 301 7.18 15.47 13.21
CA LYS A 301 8.38 15.29 12.37
C LYS A 301 8.07 15.60 10.90
N ALA A 302 6.91 15.11 10.38
CA ALA A 302 6.49 15.36 9.01
C ALA A 302 6.26 16.85 8.75
N ARG A 303 5.57 17.56 9.64
CA ARG A 303 5.38 19.02 9.52
C ARG A 303 6.69 19.79 9.59
N ALA A 304 7.62 19.39 10.47
CA ALA A 304 8.95 20.00 10.52
C ALA A 304 9.74 19.82 9.21
N SER A 305 9.52 18.71 8.51
CA SER A 305 10.11 18.47 7.18
C SER A 305 9.41 19.23 6.05
N ALA A 306 8.10 19.44 6.18
CA ALA A 306 7.28 20.18 5.20
C ALA A 306 7.47 21.71 5.31
N ALA A 307 7.68 22.25 6.51
CA ALA A 307 7.72 23.69 6.77
C ALA A 307 8.73 24.46 5.88
N PRO A 308 10.00 24.02 5.72
CA PRO A 308 10.95 24.76 4.87
C PRO A 308 10.57 24.76 3.40
N VAL A 309 9.84 23.73 2.93
CA VAL A 309 9.34 23.67 1.55
C VAL A 309 8.21 24.68 1.39
N MET A 310 7.26 24.68 2.33
CA MET A 310 6.13 25.59 2.29
C MET A 310 6.51 27.06 2.45
N GLU A 311 7.52 27.38 3.25
CA GLU A 311 8.07 28.75 3.33
C GLU A 311 8.54 29.25 1.96
N LYS A 312 9.35 28.43 1.25
CA LYS A 312 9.81 28.77 -0.10
C LYS A 312 8.66 28.89 -1.09
N VAL A 313 7.68 27.98 -1.00
CA VAL A 313 6.51 28.01 -1.87
C VAL A 313 5.69 29.27 -1.66
N ARG A 314 5.39 29.65 -0.41
CA ARG A 314 4.63 30.88 -0.07
C ARG A 314 5.36 32.13 -0.55
N GLU A 315 6.65 32.24 -0.26
CA GLU A 315 7.47 33.36 -0.74
C GLU A 315 7.43 33.47 -2.28
N ALA A 316 7.57 32.34 -2.99
CA ALA A 316 7.61 32.34 -4.44
C ALA A 316 6.26 32.70 -5.09
N VAL A 317 5.12 32.30 -4.48
CA VAL A 317 3.78 32.64 -4.97
C VAL A 317 3.30 34.01 -4.48
N GLY A 318 4.05 34.66 -3.58
CA GLY A 318 3.76 36.02 -3.06
C GLY A 318 2.80 36.06 -1.86
N LEU A 319 2.79 35.01 -1.01
CA LEU A 319 1.94 34.87 0.19
C LEU A 319 2.75 34.75 1.48
#